data_0a02205012c27fcfd6489e81313df35e
#
_entry.id   0a02205012c27fcfd6489e81313df35e
#
_cell.length_a   1.000
_cell.length_b   1.000
_cell.length_c   1.000
_cell.angle_alpha   90.00
_cell.angle_beta   90.00
_cell.angle_gamma   90.00
#
_symmetry.space_group_name_H-M   'P 1'
#
loop_
_entity.id
_entity.type
_entity.pdbx_description
1 polymer ?
#
loop_
_entity_poly.entity_id
_entity_poly.type
_entity_poly.pdbx_seq_one_letter_code
_entity_poly.pdbx_strand_id
1 'polypeptide(L)'
;MNEGGAAQNKSFVKIGSDFGKTMPGKRGKGMKRSILSRMAAFLLIFVLGFAVVAGNNVSTVEAAARSSSINMNIFKKKNVRTYLQNMSYAGGINFSGQTQLKKNLPKIVRRDFLYANWKKYKRYRTGVDMLIPKSVVLKHIQDTYGIKVKSVNLPVKKGKYLLKELWWQSETVMKYYNAVRTKTGATITIRGSLFGRYAGKEVITVKPARNSMGFVITSMRYYRAGR
;
A
#
# COMPACT_ATOMS: atom_id res chain seq x y z
N MET A 1 9.71 -11.66 -59.02
CA MET A 1 10.52 -10.59 -59.68
C MET A 1 10.78 -9.51 -58.63
N ASN A 2 12.06 -9.31 -58.39
CA ASN A 2 12.80 -8.28 -57.63
C ASN A 2 12.56 -8.25 -56.12
N GLU A 3 13.47 -8.75 -55.28
CA GLU A 3 14.92 -8.47 -55.04
C GLU A 3 15.26 -7.03 -54.69
N GLY A 4 15.96 -6.91 -53.57
CA GLY A 4 16.84 -5.85 -53.16
C GLY A 4 16.49 -5.30 -51.77
N GLY A 5 17.31 -5.25 -50.81
CA GLY A 5 18.75 -5.42 -50.67
C GLY A 5 19.19 -4.68 -49.40
N ALA A 6 20.03 -5.28 -48.69
CA ALA A 6 20.91 -4.96 -47.57
C ALA A 6 21.28 -3.48 -47.33
N ALA A 7 21.50 -3.14 -46.06
CA ALA A 7 22.77 -2.54 -45.63
C ALA A 7 22.92 -2.56 -44.10
N GLN A 8 23.95 -3.20 -43.69
CA GLN A 8 24.60 -3.16 -42.36
C GLN A 8 25.20 -1.76 -42.11
N ASN A 9 25.20 -1.31 -40.87
CA ASN A 9 26.26 -0.43 -40.42
C ASN A 9 26.65 -0.74 -38.97
N LYS A 10 27.77 -1.40 -38.86
CA LYS A 10 28.59 -1.54 -37.64
C LYS A 10 29.40 -0.26 -37.50
N SER A 11 29.40 0.36 -36.36
CA SER A 11 30.52 1.24 -35.98
C SER A 11 31.00 0.84 -34.58
N PHE A 12 32.19 0.27 -34.60
CA PHE A 12 33.10 0.09 -33.48
C PHE A 12 33.66 1.45 -33.07
N VAL A 13 33.67 1.75 -31.79
CA VAL A 13 34.57 2.76 -31.24
C VAL A 13 35.43 2.12 -30.18
N LYS A 14 36.70 2.32 -30.34
CA LYS A 14 37.85 1.72 -29.74
C LYS A 14 38.22 2.40 -28.42
N ILE A 15 38.66 1.58 -27.52
CA ILE A 15 39.24 1.83 -26.21
C ILE A 15 40.53 2.62 -26.34
N GLY A 16 40.69 3.64 -25.51
CA GLY A 16 41.98 4.28 -25.22
C GLY A 16 42.36 4.05 -23.77
N SER A 17 43.36 3.22 -23.59
CA SER A 17 44.12 3.06 -22.36
C SER A 17 45.14 4.16 -22.21
N ASP A 18 45.21 4.83 -21.08
CA ASP A 18 46.43 5.51 -20.70
C ASP A 18 46.77 5.40 -19.22
N PHE A 19 47.92 4.94 -19.05
CA PHE A 19 48.88 4.72 -18.01
C PHE A 19 49.09 5.90 -17.02
N GLY A 20 49.13 5.58 -15.76
CA GLY A 20 50.22 5.78 -14.82
C GLY A 20 50.72 7.20 -14.49
N LYS A 21 50.63 7.51 -13.20
CA LYS A 21 51.73 8.22 -12.51
C LYS A 21 51.64 8.01 -11.00
N THR A 22 52.57 7.26 -10.50
CA THR A 22 53.00 7.20 -9.11
C THR A 22 53.65 8.50 -8.67
N MET A 23 53.36 8.98 -7.50
CA MET A 23 54.18 9.96 -6.78
C MET A 23 54.24 9.63 -5.27
N PRO A 24 55.38 9.89 -4.60
CA PRO A 24 55.77 9.23 -3.38
C PRO A 24 55.42 10.01 -2.11
N GLY A 25 55.40 9.25 -1.06
CA GLY A 25 55.45 9.45 0.38
C GLY A 25 55.65 10.80 1.02
N LYS A 26 54.79 11.02 2.05
CA LYS A 26 55.24 11.79 3.26
C LYS A 26 54.75 11.05 4.51
N ARG A 27 55.72 10.55 5.28
CA ARG A 27 55.55 10.07 6.66
C ARG A 27 55.08 11.22 7.53
N GLY A 28 53.96 11.13 8.20
CA GLY A 28 53.47 12.01 9.26
C GLY A 28 53.16 11.20 10.52
N LYS A 29 54.10 11.18 11.46
CA LYS A 29 53.88 10.73 12.84
C LYS A 29 52.86 11.66 13.50
N GLY A 30 51.73 11.14 14.03
CA GLY A 30 50.87 11.95 14.87
C GLY A 30 49.38 11.58 14.83
N MET A 31 49.01 10.28 14.91
CA MET A 31 47.61 9.92 14.91
C MET A 31 47.23 8.70 15.75
N LYS A 32 47.83 8.58 16.94
CA LYS A 32 47.49 7.47 17.85
C LYS A 32 46.60 7.81 19.04
N ARG A 33 46.37 9.13 19.34
CA ARG A 33 45.50 9.53 20.48
C ARG A 33 44.07 9.90 20.11
N SER A 34 43.76 10.12 18.85
CA SER A 34 42.41 10.49 18.38
C SER A 34 41.48 9.30 18.13
N ILE A 35 42.03 8.07 17.93
CA ILE A 35 41.21 6.90 17.58
C ILE A 35 40.55 6.29 18.83
N LEU A 36 41.28 6.26 19.96
CA LEU A 36 40.71 5.74 21.21
C LEU A 36 39.54 6.59 21.76
N SER A 37 39.62 7.90 21.65
CA SER A 37 38.53 8.76 22.11
C SER A 37 37.30 8.73 21.22
N ARG A 38 37.47 8.47 19.93
CA ARG A 38 36.34 8.29 18.99
C ARG A 38 35.69 6.93 19.13
N MET A 39 36.45 5.88 19.43
CA MET A 39 35.88 4.55 19.70
C MET A 39 35.07 4.53 21.01
N ALA A 40 35.51 5.24 22.06
CA ALA A 40 34.76 5.35 23.31
C ALA A 40 33.43 6.10 23.11
N ALA A 41 33.40 7.15 22.28
CA ALA A 41 32.17 7.89 21.98
C ALA A 41 31.19 7.03 21.13
N PHE A 42 31.66 6.23 20.19
CA PHE A 42 30.83 5.32 19.41
C PHE A 42 30.26 4.18 20.26
N LEU A 43 31.03 3.65 21.23
CA LEU A 43 30.54 2.59 22.12
C LEU A 43 29.46 3.12 23.08
N LEU A 44 29.57 4.35 23.55
CA LEU A 44 28.55 4.98 24.41
C LEU A 44 27.22 5.21 23.65
N ILE A 45 27.30 5.64 22.39
CA ILE A 45 26.13 5.82 21.54
C ILE A 45 25.47 4.48 21.21
N PHE A 46 26.25 3.41 21.05
CA PHE A 46 25.74 2.08 20.77
C PHE A 46 25.03 1.46 22.00
N VAL A 47 25.56 1.66 23.21
CA VAL A 47 24.95 1.16 24.46
C VAL A 47 23.66 1.94 24.78
N LEU A 48 23.63 3.25 24.59
CA LEU A 48 22.42 4.07 24.77
C LEU A 48 21.38 3.79 23.69
N GLY A 49 21.80 3.47 22.46
CA GLY A 49 20.90 3.09 21.36
C GLY A 49 20.20 1.74 21.60
N PHE A 50 20.87 0.76 22.22
CA PHE A 50 20.27 -0.55 22.52
C PHE A 50 19.33 -0.53 23.72
N ALA A 51 19.56 0.32 24.73
CA ALA A 51 18.66 0.43 25.89
C ALA A 51 17.30 1.04 25.51
N VAL A 52 17.22 1.85 24.44
CA VAL A 52 15.96 2.42 23.92
C VAL A 52 15.20 1.45 23.04
N VAL A 53 15.87 0.45 22.42
CA VAL A 53 15.21 -0.52 21.51
C VAL A 53 14.61 -1.72 22.24
N ALA A 54 15.13 -2.08 23.43
CA ALA A 54 14.62 -3.23 24.20
C ALA A 54 13.37 -2.93 25.04
N GLY A 55 13.04 -1.64 25.27
CA GLY A 55 11.89 -1.23 26.10
C GLY A 55 10.61 -0.87 25.37
N ASN A 56 10.61 -0.77 24.03
CA ASN A 56 9.50 -0.14 23.28
C ASN A 56 8.71 -1.07 22.34
N ASN A 57 8.74 -2.39 22.55
CA ASN A 57 8.04 -3.30 21.65
C ASN A 57 6.56 -3.57 21.96
N VAL A 58 5.95 -2.89 22.93
CA VAL A 58 4.53 -3.11 23.30
C VAL A 58 3.64 -1.88 23.21
N SER A 59 4.18 -0.66 23.11
CA SER A 59 3.36 0.55 23.31
C SER A 59 3.09 1.43 22.09
N THR A 60 3.60 1.13 20.90
CA THR A 60 3.41 2.02 19.74
C THR A 60 2.06 1.90 19.04
N VAL A 61 1.24 0.90 19.39
CA VAL A 61 -0.13 0.76 18.86
C VAL A 61 -1.17 1.44 19.76
N GLU A 62 -0.95 1.49 21.05
CA GLU A 62 -1.88 2.12 22.00
C GLU A 62 -1.72 3.65 22.11
N ALA A 63 -0.52 4.18 21.94
CA ALA A 63 -0.33 5.65 21.95
C ALA A 63 -0.98 6.40 20.79
N ALA A 64 -1.33 5.70 19.70
CA ALA A 64 -2.11 6.27 18.58
C ALA A 64 -3.62 6.28 18.85
N ALA A 65 -4.08 5.64 19.92
CA ALA A 65 -5.51 5.49 20.25
C ALA A 65 -6.08 6.64 21.11
N ARG A 66 -5.28 7.62 21.50
CA ARG A 66 -5.80 8.83 22.13
C ARG A 66 -6.50 9.70 21.10
N SER A 67 -7.73 9.30 20.82
CA SER A 67 -8.91 10.14 20.55
C SER A 67 -8.67 11.40 19.73
N SER A 68 -8.22 11.31 18.49
CA SER A 68 -8.63 12.32 17.52
C SER A 68 -9.98 11.91 16.97
N SER A 69 -11.02 12.68 17.28
CA SER A 69 -12.33 12.48 16.67
C SER A 69 -12.16 12.54 15.16
N ILE A 70 -12.82 11.61 14.43
CA ILE A 70 -12.73 11.60 12.97
C ILE A 70 -13.28 12.93 12.40
N ASN A 71 -12.53 13.53 11.50
CA ASN A 71 -13.00 14.73 10.80
C ASN A 71 -14.04 14.33 9.74
N MET A 72 -15.32 14.57 10.00
CA MET A 72 -16.42 14.21 9.10
C MET A 72 -16.36 14.92 7.75
N ASN A 73 -15.66 16.07 7.63
CA ASN A 73 -15.53 16.79 6.36
C ASN A 73 -14.75 16.01 5.29
N ILE A 74 -13.92 15.02 5.69
CA ILE A 74 -13.24 14.16 4.72
C ILE A 74 -14.24 13.38 3.86
N PHE A 75 -15.40 12.98 4.40
CA PHE A 75 -16.44 12.25 3.68
C PHE A 75 -17.28 13.12 2.75
N LYS A 76 -17.12 14.45 2.79
CA LYS A 76 -17.69 15.38 1.81
C LYS A 76 -16.86 15.47 0.54
N LYS A 77 -15.56 15.10 0.60
CA LYS A 77 -14.64 15.19 -0.55
C LYS A 77 -15.01 14.16 -1.63
N LYS A 78 -15.13 14.63 -2.88
CA LYS A 78 -15.52 13.80 -4.04
C LYS A 78 -14.60 12.57 -4.22
N ASN A 79 -13.30 12.75 -4.11
CA ASN A 79 -12.31 11.66 -4.25
C ASN A 79 -12.48 10.57 -3.17
N VAL A 80 -12.77 10.93 -1.93
CA VAL A 80 -13.03 9.98 -0.83
C VAL A 80 -14.33 9.21 -1.07
N ARG A 81 -15.40 9.90 -1.47
CA ARG A 81 -16.68 9.26 -1.81
C ARG A 81 -16.51 8.28 -2.97
N THR A 82 -15.86 8.70 -4.06
CA THR A 82 -15.58 7.84 -5.21
C THR A 82 -14.74 6.62 -4.81
N TYR A 83 -13.73 6.82 -3.96
CA TYR A 83 -12.92 5.72 -3.46
C TYR A 83 -13.77 4.68 -2.71
N LEU A 84 -14.59 5.13 -1.76
CA LEU A 84 -15.48 4.26 -0.97
C LEU A 84 -16.53 3.56 -1.84
N GLN A 85 -17.08 4.25 -2.84
CA GLN A 85 -18.00 3.64 -3.82
C GLN A 85 -17.31 2.52 -4.61
N ASN A 86 -16.10 2.77 -5.11
CA ASN A 86 -15.34 1.78 -5.86
C ASN A 86 -14.94 0.57 -5.01
N MET A 87 -14.68 0.78 -3.71
CA MET A 87 -14.44 -0.32 -2.76
C MET A 87 -15.66 -1.23 -2.63
N SER A 88 -16.86 -0.66 -2.69
CA SER A 88 -18.12 -1.39 -2.57
C SER A 88 -18.54 -2.07 -3.88
N TYR A 89 -18.07 -1.60 -5.02
CA TYR A 89 -18.49 -2.06 -6.35
C TYR A 89 -18.21 -3.54 -6.60
N ALA A 90 -17.13 -4.07 -6.10
CA ALA A 90 -16.72 -5.47 -6.31
C ALA A 90 -17.41 -6.47 -5.35
N GLY A 91 -18.56 -6.12 -4.85
CA GLY A 91 -19.55 -6.95 -4.12
C GLY A 91 -19.04 -8.04 -3.18
N GLY A 92 -19.54 -8.03 -1.94
CA GLY A 92 -19.56 -9.24 -1.12
C GLY A 92 -18.29 -9.62 -0.37
N ILE A 93 -17.29 -8.74 -0.20
CA ILE A 93 -16.20 -9.03 0.71
C ILE A 93 -16.57 -8.51 2.10
N ASN A 94 -17.24 -9.37 2.87
CA ASN A 94 -17.59 -9.06 4.24
C ASN A 94 -16.43 -9.37 5.18
N PHE A 95 -16.10 -8.43 6.06
CA PHE A 95 -15.23 -8.68 7.19
C PHE A 95 -15.59 -7.76 8.36
N SER A 96 -15.35 -8.24 9.57
CA SER A 96 -15.47 -7.50 10.81
C SER A 96 -14.27 -7.83 11.68
N GLY A 97 -13.42 -6.81 11.92
CA GLY A 97 -12.20 -6.96 12.69
C GLY A 97 -11.05 -7.62 11.93
N GLN A 98 -9.89 -7.68 12.61
CA GLN A 98 -8.61 -8.04 11.99
C GLN A 98 -8.51 -9.49 11.53
N THR A 99 -9.12 -10.44 12.24
CA THR A 99 -9.05 -11.88 11.91
C THR A 99 -9.72 -12.15 10.57
N GLN A 100 -10.95 -11.69 10.40
CA GLN A 100 -11.67 -11.85 9.13
C GLN A 100 -11.03 -11.05 8.00
N LEU A 101 -10.51 -9.86 8.28
CA LEU A 101 -9.75 -9.05 7.34
C LEU A 101 -8.53 -9.83 6.81
N LYS A 102 -7.70 -10.39 7.70
CA LYS A 102 -6.51 -11.18 7.32
C LYS A 102 -6.88 -12.40 6.45
N LYS A 103 -7.94 -13.12 6.80
CA LYS A 103 -8.45 -14.26 6.02
C LYS A 103 -8.88 -13.85 4.60
N ASN A 104 -9.43 -12.66 4.43
CA ASN A 104 -9.95 -12.16 3.17
C ASN A 104 -8.92 -11.31 2.36
N LEU A 105 -7.69 -11.09 2.88
CA LEU A 105 -6.69 -10.23 2.23
C LEU A 105 -6.46 -10.54 0.74
N PRO A 106 -6.36 -11.80 0.27
CA PRO A 106 -6.16 -12.08 -1.15
C PRO A 106 -7.28 -11.52 -2.03
N LYS A 107 -8.54 -11.65 -1.59
CA LYS A 107 -9.72 -11.11 -2.30
C LYS A 107 -9.76 -9.59 -2.23
N ILE A 108 -9.50 -9.02 -1.05
CA ILE A 108 -9.45 -7.59 -0.79
C ILE A 108 -8.41 -6.91 -1.66
N VAL A 109 -7.17 -7.44 -1.70
CA VAL A 109 -6.09 -6.87 -2.50
C VAL A 109 -6.45 -6.88 -3.99
N ARG A 110 -7.01 -7.99 -4.52
CA ARG A 110 -7.47 -8.01 -5.92
C ARG A 110 -8.49 -6.92 -6.19
N ARG A 111 -9.53 -6.80 -5.37
CA ARG A 111 -10.56 -5.76 -5.49
C ARG A 111 -9.94 -4.36 -5.47
N ASP A 112 -9.09 -4.10 -4.49
CA ASP A 112 -8.54 -2.77 -4.27
C ASP A 112 -7.65 -2.30 -5.41
N PHE A 113 -6.85 -3.18 -5.99
CA PHE A 113 -5.90 -2.83 -7.03
C PHE A 113 -6.50 -2.92 -8.44
N LEU A 114 -7.31 -3.92 -8.71
CA LEU A 114 -7.88 -4.12 -10.05
C LEU A 114 -9.08 -3.20 -10.31
N TYR A 115 -9.85 -2.86 -9.26
CA TYR A 115 -11.10 -2.12 -9.42
C TYR A 115 -11.10 -0.79 -8.67
N ALA A 116 -11.02 -0.78 -7.34
CA ALA A 116 -11.20 0.43 -6.53
C ALA A 116 -10.14 1.51 -6.78
N ASN A 117 -8.89 1.11 -7.02
CA ASN A 117 -7.77 2.02 -7.21
C ASN A 117 -7.05 1.81 -8.54
N TRP A 118 -7.68 1.21 -9.54
CA TRP A 118 -7.02 0.83 -10.78
C TRP A 118 -6.30 2.00 -11.47
N LYS A 119 -6.86 3.20 -11.45
CA LYS A 119 -6.22 4.40 -12.02
C LYS A 119 -4.89 4.73 -11.34
N LYS A 120 -4.83 4.63 -10.01
CA LYS A 120 -3.62 4.88 -9.21
C LYS A 120 -2.51 3.88 -9.52
N TYR A 121 -2.88 2.64 -9.82
CA TYR A 121 -1.95 1.52 -10.01
C TYR A 121 -1.84 1.04 -11.46
N LYS A 122 -2.40 1.78 -12.45
CA LYS A 122 -2.39 1.41 -13.88
C LYS A 122 -1.00 1.08 -14.43
N ARG A 123 0.06 1.72 -13.90
CA ARG A 123 1.47 1.47 -14.30
C ARG A 123 1.95 0.04 -14.05
N TYR A 124 1.24 -0.74 -13.24
CA TYR A 124 1.56 -2.13 -12.94
C TYR A 124 0.76 -3.14 -13.77
N ARG A 125 -0.13 -2.66 -14.67
CA ARG A 125 -0.87 -3.53 -15.56
C ARG A 125 0.03 -4.12 -16.63
N THR A 126 -0.24 -5.40 -16.95
CA THR A 126 0.37 -6.16 -18.05
C THR A 126 -0.78 -6.86 -18.77
N GLY A 127 -1.39 -6.16 -19.73
CA GLY A 127 -2.66 -6.58 -20.30
C GLY A 127 -3.81 -6.46 -19.29
N VAL A 128 -4.56 -7.53 -19.08
CA VAL A 128 -5.66 -7.61 -18.11
C VAL A 128 -5.19 -7.83 -16.67
N ASP A 129 -3.99 -8.40 -16.50
CA ASP A 129 -3.42 -8.72 -15.18
C ASP A 129 -2.59 -7.56 -14.62
N MET A 130 -2.22 -7.64 -13.34
CA MET A 130 -1.27 -6.71 -12.71
C MET A 130 -0.10 -7.44 -12.05
N LEU A 131 1.11 -6.93 -12.26
CA LEU A 131 2.34 -7.33 -11.54
C LEU A 131 2.76 -6.22 -10.58
N ILE A 132 2.44 -6.37 -9.30
CA ILE A 132 2.63 -5.32 -8.29
C ILE A 132 3.74 -5.69 -7.32
N PRO A 133 4.69 -4.78 -7.02
CA PRO A 133 5.70 -5.00 -6.00
C PRO A 133 5.04 -5.33 -4.64
N LYS A 134 5.59 -6.32 -3.93
CA LYS A 134 5.07 -6.75 -2.61
C LYS A 134 4.98 -5.59 -1.62
N SER A 135 6.01 -4.73 -1.58
CA SER A 135 6.05 -3.55 -0.71
C SER A 135 4.88 -2.58 -0.94
N VAL A 136 4.48 -2.38 -2.20
CA VAL A 136 3.35 -1.52 -2.56
C VAL A 136 2.04 -2.09 -2.02
N VAL A 137 1.84 -3.40 -2.12
CA VAL A 137 0.65 -4.09 -1.60
C VAL A 137 0.62 -4.02 -0.07
N LEU A 138 1.74 -4.33 0.58
CA LEU A 138 1.83 -4.33 2.05
C LEU A 138 1.60 -2.92 2.62
N LYS A 139 2.19 -1.90 1.98
CA LYS A 139 1.94 -0.50 2.36
C LYS A 139 0.48 -0.10 2.17
N HIS A 140 -0.15 -0.49 1.06
CA HIS A 140 -1.58 -0.24 0.83
C HIS A 140 -2.45 -0.85 1.93
N ILE A 141 -2.18 -2.11 2.30
CA ILE A 141 -2.91 -2.79 3.39
C ILE A 141 -2.75 -2.03 4.71
N GLN A 142 -1.55 -1.61 5.05
CA GLN A 142 -1.30 -0.83 6.26
C GLN A 142 -2.01 0.53 6.22
N ASP A 143 -1.92 1.26 5.11
CA ASP A 143 -2.52 2.59 4.96
C ASP A 143 -4.06 2.54 4.94
N THR A 144 -4.65 1.48 4.34
CA THR A 144 -6.10 1.38 4.16
C THR A 144 -6.81 0.71 5.33
N TYR A 145 -6.19 -0.32 5.90
CA TYR A 145 -6.83 -1.18 6.92
C TYR A 145 -6.15 -1.11 8.29
N GLY A 146 -5.04 -0.39 8.42
CA GLY A 146 -4.33 -0.19 9.69
C GLY A 146 -3.63 -1.43 10.23
N ILE A 147 -3.43 -2.48 9.42
CA ILE A 147 -2.75 -3.70 9.85
C ILE A 147 -1.42 -3.89 9.12
N LYS A 148 -0.42 -4.35 9.87
CA LYS A 148 0.87 -4.79 9.33
C LYS A 148 0.82 -6.29 9.06
N VAL A 149 1.20 -6.70 7.86
CA VAL A 149 1.35 -8.12 7.48
C VAL A 149 2.68 -8.33 6.78
N LYS A 150 3.28 -9.50 6.95
CA LYS A 150 4.57 -9.84 6.31
C LYS A 150 4.39 -10.24 4.84
N SER A 151 3.26 -10.85 4.52
CA SER A 151 2.92 -11.29 3.16
C SER A 151 1.41 -11.45 3.00
N VAL A 152 0.98 -11.60 1.75
CA VAL A 152 -0.39 -11.98 1.38
C VAL A 152 -0.31 -13.27 0.57
N ASN A 153 -1.24 -14.19 0.78
CA ASN A 153 -1.32 -15.44 0.01
C ASN A 153 -1.84 -15.14 -1.41
N LEU A 154 -0.96 -14.68 -2.27
CA LEU A 154 -1.20 -14.36 -3.67
C LEU A 154 -0.12 -14.98 -4.54
N PRO A 155 -0.42 -15.40 -5.79
CA PRO A 155 0.58 -15.84 -6.74
C PRO A 155 1.70 -14.83 -6.91
N VAL A 156 2.94 -15.32 -7.03
CA VAL A 156 4.13 -14.50 -7.24
C VAL A 156 4.74 -14.81 -8.60
N LYS A 157 5.05 -13.77 -9.38
CA LYS A 157 5.77 -13.85 -10.65
C LYS A 157 6.87 -12.79 -10.67
N LYS A 158 8.12 -13.18 -10.96
CA LYS A 158 9.28 -12.27 -10.97
C LYS A 158 9.39 -11.42 -9.68
N GLY A 159 9.20 -12.04 -8.50
CA GLY A 159 9.28 -11.37 -7.20
C GLY A 159 8.12 -10.43 -6.84
N LYS A 160 7.13 -10.28 -7.72
CA LYS A 160 5.95 -9.41 -7.54
C LYS A 160 4.69 -10.23 -7.37
N TYR A 161 3.67 -9.67 -6.71
CA TYR A 161 2.35 -10.29 -6.69
C TYR A 161 1.69 -10.20 -8.07
N LEU A 162 1.16 -11.34 -8.54
CA LEU A 162 0.35 -11.44 -9.76
C LEU A 162 -1.12 -11.37 -9.37
N LEU A 163 -1.79 -10.32 -9.78
CA LEU A 163 -3.22 -10.16 -9.63
C LEU A 163 -3.87 -10.45 -10.98
N LYS A 164 -4.52 -11.60 -11.10
CA LYS A 164 -5.31 -11.95 -12.28
C LYS A 164 -6.65 -11.26 -12.23
N GLU A 165 -7.06 -10.65 -13.33
CA GLU A 165 -8.41 -10.11 -13.48
C GLU A 165 -9.40 -11.28 -13.45
N LEU A 166 -10.35 -11.19 -12.53
CA LEU A 166 -11.50 -12.05 -12.54
C LEU A 166 -12.58 -11.28 -13.30
N TRP A 167 -13.13 -11.88 -14.35
CA TRP A 167 -14.27 -11.33 -15.08
C TRP A 167 -15.45 -11.22 -14.11
N TRP A 168 -15.61 -10.05 -13.51
CA TRP A 168 -16.69 -9.76 -12.60
C TRP A 168 -17.37 -8.50 -13.09
N GLN A 169 -18.41 -8.67 -13.88
CA GLN A 169 -19.31 -7.57 -14.16
C GLN A 169 -20.42 -7.58 -13.11
N SER A 170 -20.35 -6.66 -12.16
CA SER A 170 -21.50 -6.39 -11.32
C SER A 170 -22.34 -5.33 -12.03
N GLU A 171 -23.54 -5.68 -12.45
CA GLU A 171 -24.52 -4.73 -12.97
C GLU A 171 -25.06 -3.80 -11.87
N THR A 172 -24.66 -4.03 -10.62
CA THR A 172 -25.05 -3.23 -9.47
C THR A 172 -24.30 -1.90 -9.45
N VAL A 173 -25.02 -0.82 -9.60
CA VAL A 173 -24.48 0.54 -9.44
C VAL A 173 -24.42 0.90 -7.97
N MET A 174 -23.22 1.10 -7.42
CA MET A 174 -23.01 1.51 -6.04
C MET A 174 -22.91 3.02 -5.95
N LYS A 175 -23.72 3.65 -5.07
CA LYS A 175 -23.70 5.10 -4.85
C LYS A 175 -23.49 5.40 -3.37
N TYR A 176 -22.61 6.35 -3.08
CA TYR A 176 -22.42 6.89 -1.74
C TYR A 176 -23.74 7.50 -1.25
N TYR A 177 -24.18 7.12 -0.07
CA TYR A 177 -25.40 7.62 0.52
C TYR A 177 -25.10 8.62 1.64
N ASN A 178 -24.48 8.17 2.73
CA ASN A 178 -24.14 9.04 3.86
C ASN A 178 -22.93 8.55 4.65
N ALA A 179 -22.46 9.40 5.57
CA ALA A 179 -21.53 9.04 6.64
C ALA A 179 -22.11 9.57 7.95
N VAL A 180 -22.11 8.75 8.97
CA VAL A 180 -22.60 9.06 10.31
C VAL A 180 -21.46 8.86 11.30
N ARG A 181 -21.23 9.86 12.17
CA ARG A 181 -20.25 9.76 13.24
C ARG A 181 -20.68 8.71 14.26
N THR A 182 -19.72 7.93 14.72
CA THR A 182 -19.92 6.99 15.84
C THR A 182 -18.98 7.37 17.00
N LYS A 183 -19.13 6.72 18.15
CA LYS A 183 -18.28 6.93 19.33
C LYS A 183 -16.77 6.77 19.00
N THR A 184 -16.41 5.85 18.12
CA THR A 184 -15.01 5.48 17.83
C THR A 184 -14.53 5.80 16.40
N GLY A 185 -15.39 6.47 15.59
CA GLY A 185 -15.06 6.75 14.19
C GLY A 185 -16.26 7.21 13.38
N ALA A 186 -16.52 6.52 12.25
CA ALA A 186 -17.71 6.77 11.45
C ALA A 186 -18.19 5.49 10.75
N THR A 187 -19.47 5.48 10.43
CA THR A 187 -20.11 4.48 9.57
C THR A 187 -20.53 5.13 8.27
N ILE A 188 -20.13 4.55 7.16
CA ILE A 188 -20.44 5.01 5.81
C ILE A 188 -21.40 4.00 5.19
N THR A 189 -22.48 4.49 4.59
CA THR A 189 -23.45 3.68 3.85
C THR A 189 -23.31 3.94 2.36
N ILE A 190 -23.14 2.88 1.60
CA ILE A 190 -23.15 2.87 0.14
C ILE A 190 -24.39 2.07 -0.28
N ARG A 191 -25.26 2.64 -1.10
CA ARG A 191 -26.45 1.97 -1.63
C ARG A 191 -26.19 1.39 -3.01
N GLY A 192 -26.62 0.17 -3.23
CA GLY A 192 -26.58 -0.51 -4.50
C GLY A 192 -27.93 -0.52 -5.20
N SER A 193 -27.94 -0.29 -6.50
CA SER A 193 -29.10 -0.47 -7.36
C SER A 193 -28.77 -1.39 -8.53
N LEU A 194 -29.75 -2.22 -8.91
CA LEU A 194 -29.69 -3.13 -10.06
C LEU A 194 -30.90 -2.81 -10.93
N PHE A 195 -30.67 -2.43 -12.19
CA PHE A 195 -31.74 -1.97 -13.11
C PHE A 195 -32.66 -0.92 -12.49
N GLY A 196 -32.08 0.06 -11.78
CA GLY A 196 -32.83 1.14 -11.12
C GLY A 196 -33.51 0.76 -9.81
N ARG A 197 -33.60 -0.52 -9.47
CA ARG A 197 -34.18 -1.01 -8.20
C ARG A 197 -33.14 -1.12 -7.10
N TYR A 198 -33.53 -0.92 -5.86
CA TYR A 198 -32.66 -1.09 -4.71
C TYR A 198 -32.20 -2.54 -4.58
N ALA A 199 -30.89 -2.78 -4.64
CA ALA A 199 -30.30 -4.10 -4.59
C ALA A 199 -29.67 -4.43 -3.21
N GLY A 200 -29.48 -3.43 -2.37
CA GLY A 200 -28.89 -3.60 -1.06
C GLY A 200 -28.00 -2.43 -0.66
N LYS A 201 -27.30 -2.58 0.44
CA LYS A 201 -26.35 -1.58 0.93
C LYS A 201 -25.07 -2.22 1.44
N GLU A 202 -23.95 -1.54 1.29
CA GLU A 202 -22.73 -1.84 2.02
C GLU A 202 -22.53 -0.83 3.13
N VAL A 203 -22.17 -1.34 4.31
CA VAL A 203 -21.87 -0.54 5.50
C VAL A 203 -20.40 -0.69 5.79
N ILE A 204 -19.66 0.43 5.71
CA ILE A 204 -18.23 0.50 5.94
C ILE A 204 -18.01 1.22 7.27
N THR A 205 -17.34 0.56 8.22
CA THR A 205 -16.92 1.18 9.47
C THR A 205 -15.47 1.61 9.38
N VAL A 206 -15.20 2.82 9.81
CA VAL A 206 -13.85 3.40 9.81
C VAL A 206 -13.47 3.95 11.18
N LYS A 207 -12.17 3.98 11.47
CA LYS A 207 -11.58 4.63 12.64
C LYS A 207 -10.60 5.72 12.19
N PRO A 208 -10.39 6.77 13.00
CA PRO A 208 -9.37 7.79 12.69
C PRO A 208 -7.98 7.16 12.61
N ALA A 209 -7.15 7.65 11.69
CA ALA A 209 -5.77 7.19 11.53
C ALA A 209 -4.88 8.31 10.99
N ARG A 210 -3.59 8.28 11.34
CA ARG A 210 -2.57 9.20 10.83
C ARG A 210 -2.01 8.69 9.50
N ASN A 211 -2.83 8.73 8.45
CA ASN A 211 -2.45 8.39 7.07
C ASN A 211 -3.01 9.46 6.12
N SER A 212 -2.73 9.34 4.82
CA SER A 212 -3.18 10.30 3.80
C SER A 212 -4.71 10.41 3.68
N MET A 213 -5.46 9.40 4.12
CA MET A 213 -6.93 9.41 4.10
C MET A 213 -7.54 9.95 5.40
N GLY A 214 -6.78 9.99 6.51
CA GLY A 214 -7.27 10.37 7.84
C GLY A 214 -8.08 9.29 8.54
N PHE A 215 -8.20 8.09 7.96
CA PHE A 215 -8.92 6.96 8.53
C PHE A 215 -8.40 5.62 8.02
N VAL A 216 -8.77 4.54 8.71
CA VAL A 216 -8.63 3.15 8.26
C VAL A 216 -9.98 2.44 8.28
N ILE A 217 -10.16 1.50 7.36
CA ILE A 217 -11.38 0.68 7.27
C ILE A 217 -11.23 -0.52 8.20
N THR A 218 -12.16 -0.66 9.15
CA THR A 218 -12.14 -1.73 10.15
C THR A 218 -13.19 -2.81 9.94
N SER A 219 -14.23 -2.50 9.14
CA SER A 219 -15.30 -3.45 8.80
C SER A 219 -15.95 -3.06 7.48
N MET A 220 -16.37 -4.06 6.72
CA MET A 220 -17.24 -3.91 5.55
C MET A 220 -18.27 -5.02 5.58
N ARG A 221 -19.56 -4.65 5.44
CA ARG A 221 -20.68 -5.59 5.46
C ARG A 221 -21.69 -5.25 4.39
N TYR A 222 -21.95 -6.18 3.50
CA TYR A 222 -23.00 -6.05 2.50
C TYR A 222 -24.30 -6.66 3.02
N TYR A 223 -25.36 -5.88 2.92
CA TYR A 223 -26.73 -6.29 3.24
C TYR A 223 -27.52 -6.29 1.95
N ARG A 224 -27.92 -7.46 1.50
CA ARG A 224 -28.79 -7.62 0.32
C ARG A 224 -30.18 -7.05 0.63
N ALA A 225 -30.84 -6.46 -0.37
CA ALA A 225 -32.26 -6.14 -0.24
C ALA A 225 -33.05 -7.44 0.01
N GLY A 226 -34.00 -7.38 0.92
CA GLY A 226 -34.98 -8.46 1.06
C GLY A 226 -35.72 -8.66 -0.27
N ARG A 227 -36.02 -9.90 -0.61
CA ARG A 227 -36.91 -10.25 -1.71
C ARG A 227 -38.35 -9.98 -1.28
#